data_1485ed0d023a54445e3d9a78f57bf733
#
_entry.id   1485ed0d023a54445e3d9a78f57bf733
#
_cell.length_a   1.000
_cell.length_b   1.000
_cell.length_c   1.000
_cell.angle_alpha   90.00
_cell.angle_beta   90.00
_cell.angle_gamma   90.00
#
_symmetry.space_group_name_H-M   'P 1'
#
loop_
_entity.id
_entity.type
_entity.pdbx_description
1 polymer ?
#
loop_
_entity_poly.entity_id
_entity_poly.type
_entity_poly.pdbx_seq_one_letter_code
_entity_poly.pdbx_strand_id
1 'polypeptide(L)'
;SSSLTSVKSNTSGSGSAKAKSGEAADWSAVAKEVSDSVVSIDVATSDGSAKGSGAIISDKGYIVTNNHVISGAKQIQVTLANGAIYSAQIVGTDTTTDLAVIKLDNPPSDLKAAEFADSDNLAVGESVMAIGNPLGYDDTATVGIVSALNRPVTVSDDNNNDIVTNAVQI
;
A
#
# COMPACT_ATOMS: atom_id res chain seq x y z
N SER A 1 11.85 -8.20 11.57
CA SER A 1 11.33 -6.89 11.23
C SER A 1 11.29 -6.77 9.73
N SER A 2 10.17 -6.32 9.22
CA SER A 2 10.00 -6.17 7.79
C SER A 2 11.05 -5.22 7.20
N SER A 3 11.53 -5.54 6.02
CA SER A 3 12.44 -4.66 5.26
C SER A 3 11.87 -3.25 5.02
N LEU A 4 10.57 -3.07 5.21
CA LEU A 4 9.89 -1.79 5.06
C LEU A 4 10.18 -0.81 6.18
N THR A 5 10.63 -1.28 7.36
CA THR A 5 11.03 -0.40 8.46
C THR A 5 12.31 0.37 8.17
N SER A 6 13.09 -0.06 7.16
CA SER A 6 14.31 0.62 6.72
C SER A 6 14.06 1.64 5.61
N VAL A 7 12.85 1.76 5.11
CA VAL A 7 12.52 2.78 4.11
C VAL A 7 12.51 4.13 4.81
N LYS A 8 13.45 5.00 4.43
CA LYS A 8 13.50 6.36 4.99
C LYS A 8 12.25 7.11 4.56
N SER A 9 11.46 7.51 5.53
CA SER A 9 10.34 8.40 5.30
C SER A 9 10.82 9.81 4.99
N ASN A 10 10.20 10.46 4.04
CA ASN A 10 10.38 11.87 3.82
C ASN A 10 9.45 12.65 4.74
N THR A 11 9.90 12.87 5.97
CA THR A 11 9.10 13.60 6.98
C THR A 11 8.97 15.10 6.68
N SER A 12 9.85 15.64 5.84
CA SER A 12 9.79 17.05 5.45
C SER A 12 8.80 17.32 4.33
N GLY A 13 8.28 16.24 3.70
CA GLY A 13 7.25 16.26 2.68
C GLY A 13 7.25 17.50 1.82
N SER A 14 7.96 17.46 0.70
CA SER A 14 7.87 18.51 -0.30
C SER A 14 6.60 18.41 -1.16
N GLY A 15 5.71 17.47 -0.81
CA GLY A 15 4.45 17.27 -1.52
C GLY A 15 3.56 18.50 -1.42
N SER A 16 3.10 18.97 -2.58
CA SER A 16 2.17 20.12 -2.65
C SER A 16 0.82 19.87 -1.98
N ALA A 17 0.52 18.59 -1.69
CA ALA A 17 -0.74 18.16 -1.08
C ALA A 17 -0.71 18.12 0.44
N LYS A 18 0.42 18.43 1.08
CA LYS A 18 0.55 18.38 2.53
C LYS A 18 -0.17 19.56 3.18
N ALA A 19 -1.12 19.26 4.10
CA ALA A 19 -1.76 20.29 4.88
C ALA A 19 -0.76 20.94 5.85
N LYS A 20 -0.80 22.26 5.94
CA LYS A 20 -0.09 23.01 6.98
C LYS A 20 -0.88 22.94 8.28
N SER A 21 -0.17 23.06 9.40
CA SER A 21 -0.82 23.13 10.72
C SER A 21 -1.85 24.24 10.75
N GLY A 22 -3.10 23.90 11.10
CA GLY A 22 -4.22 24.85 11.18
C GLY A 22 -5.00 25.07 9.88
N GLU A 23 -4.58 24.46 8.75
CA GLU A 23 -5.33 24.51 7.50
C GLU A 23 -6.08 23.19 7.26
N ALA A 24 -7.26 23.28 6.62
CA ALA A 24 -7.97 22.11 6.15
C ALA A 24 -7.17 21.42 5.04
N ALA A 25 -7.10 20.09 5.06
CA ALA A 25 -6.44 19.33 4.01
C ALA A 25 -7.21 19.46 2.68
N ASP A 26 -6.48 19.66 1.59
CA ASP A 26 -7.04 19.53 0.25
C ASP A 26 -7.00 18.05 -0.16
N TRP A 27 -8.07 17.33 0.17
CA TRP A 27 -8.17 15.90 -0.08
C TRP A 27 -8.13 15.53 -1.57
N SER A 28 -8.64 16.39 -2.42
CA SER A 28 -8.57 16.19 -3.86
C SER A 28 -7.13 16.23 -4.37
N ALA A 29 -6.35 17.20 -3.88
CA ALA A 29 -4.92 17.29 -4.20
C ALA A 29 -4.13 16.11 -3.62
N VAL A 30 -4.43 15.68 -2.40
CA VAL A 30 -3.80 14.50 -1.77
C VAL A 30 -4.08 13.24 -2.61
N ALA A 31 -5.33 13.00 -2.98
CA ALA A 31 -5.71 11.84 -3.79
C ALA A 31 -4.98 11.85 -5.14
N LYS A 32 -4.93 13.01 -5.81
CA LYS A 32 -4.23 13.16 -7.08
C LYS A 32 -2.72 12.90 -6.96
N GLU A 33 -2.12 13.36 -5.88
CA GLU A 33 -0.68 13.21 -5.63
C GLU A 33 -0.28 11.74 -5.45
N VAL A 34 -1.09 10.92 -4.78
CA VAL A 34 -0.74 9.55 -4.42
C VAL A 34 -1.33 8.49 -5.35
N SER A 35 -2.36 8.80 -6.11
CA SER A 35 -3.05 7.82 -6.97
C SER A 35 -2.13 7.17 -8.00
N ASP A 36 -1.15 7.90 -8.53
CA ASP A 36 -0.19 7.36 -9.51
C ASP A 36 0.73 6.29 -8.90
N SER A 37 0.82 6.23 -7.58
CA SER A 37 1.62 5.24 -6.86
C SER A 37 0.79 4.04 -6.38
N VAL A 38 -0.52 4.06 -6.55
CA VAL A 38 -1.43 2.97 -6.18
C VAL A 38 -1.67 2.06 -7.38
N VAL A 39 -1.61 0.75 -7.15
CA VAL A 39 -1.78 -0.25 -8.20
C VAL A 39 -2.85 -1.26 -7.82
N SER A 40 -3.45 -1.87 -8.83
CA SER A 40 -4.33 -3.03 -8.69
C SER A 40 -3.52 -4.30 -8.90
N ILE A 41 -3.78 -5.34 -8.11
CA ILE A 41 -3.09 -6.62 -8.17
C ILE A 41 -4.11 -7.72 -8.41
N ASP A 42 -3.90 -8.50 -9.46
CA ASP A 42 -4.64 -9.71 -9.78
C ASP A 42 -3.73 -10.91 -9.63
N VAL A 43 -4.17 -11.91 -8.89
CA VAL A 43 -3.41 -13.11 -8.58
C VAL A 43 -4.16 -14.34 -9.05
N ALA A 44 -3.51 -15.16 -9.84
CA ALA A 44 -4.00 -16.49 -10.18
C ALA A 44 -3.38 -17.52 -9.22
N THR A 45 -4.21 -18.36 -8.65
CA THR A 45 -3.82 -19.48 -7.78
C THR A 45 -4.26 -20.79 -8.39
N SER A 46 -3.87 -21.93 -7.78
CA SER A 46 -4.34 -23.25 -8.22
C SER A 46 -5.85 -23.42 -8.05
N ASP A 47 -6.48 -22.71 -7.13
CA ASP A 47 -7.88 -22.87 -6.74
C ASP A 47 -8.78 -21.71 -7.21
N GLY A 48 -8.22 -20.71 -7.89
CA GLY A 48 -8.99 -19.55 -8.35
C GLY A 48 -8.17 -18.30 -8.52
N SER A 49 -8.71 -17.20 -8.09
CA SER A 49 -8.08 -15.88 -8.20
C SER A 49 -8.29 -15.03 -6.96
N ALA A 50 -7.41 -14.08 -6.73
CA ALA A 50 -7.52 -13.07 -5.70
C ALA A 50 -7.24 -11.69 -6.29
N LYS A 51 -7.77 -10.66 -5.65
CA LYS A 51 -7.54 -9.26 -6.02
C LYS A 51 -7.13 -8.46 -4.80
N GLY A 52 -6.33 -7.44 -5.02
CA GLY A 52 -5.90 -6.53 -3.98
C GLY A 52 -5.30 -5.25 -4.55
N SER A 53 -4.78 -4.45 -3.66
CA SER A 53 -4.10 -3.21 -3.98
C SER A 53 -2.67 -3.25 -3.49
N GLY A 54 -1.85 -2.40 -4.07
CA GLY A 54 -0.47 -2.21 -3.65
C GLY A 54 -0.02 -0.77 -3.86
N ALA A 55 1.16 -0.46 -3.35
CA ALA A 55 1.79 0.83 -3.54
C ALA A 55 3.20 0.66 -4.11
N ILE A 56 3.52 1.45 -5.13
CA ILE A 56 4.87 1.50 -5.69
C ILE A 56 5.79 2.17 -4.66
N ILE A 57 6.85 1.50 -4.26
CA ILE A 57 7.80 2.00 -3.25
C ILE A 57 9.16 2.38 -3.84
N SER A 58 9.39 2.07 -5.11
CA SER A 58 10.65 2.38 -5.81
C SER A 58 10.39 2.54 -7.29
N ASP A 59 11.10 3.45 -7.93
CA ASP A 59 11.10 3.63 -9.38
C ASP A 59 11.67 2.42 -10.16
N LYS A 60 12.26 1.48 -9.44
CA LYS A 60 12.75 0.20 -10.00
C LYS A 60 11.68 -0.87 -10.11
N GLY A 61 10.43 -0.58 -9.76
CA GLY A 61 9.32 -1.49 -9.90
C GLY A 61 8.98 -2.32 -8.67
N TYR A 62 9.49 -1.98 -7.49
CA TYR A 62 9.10 -2.62 -6.25
C TYR A 62 7.77 -2.09 -5.75
N ILE A 63 6.92 -3.01 -5.32
CA ILE A 63 5.56 -2.73 -4.85
C ILE A 63 5.34 -3.44 -3.52
N VAL A 64 4.79 -2.74 -2.55
CA VAL A 64 4.32 -3.32 -1.29
C VAL A 64 2.84 -3.65 -1.39
N THR A 65 2.49 -4.82 -0.90
CA THR A 65 1.11 -5.30 -0.78
C THR A 65 0.96 -6.18 0.46
N ASN A 66 -0.18 -6.79 0.66
CA ASN A 66 -0.38 -7.71 1.76
C ASN A 66 -0.02 -9.14 1.35
N ASN A 67 0.57 -9.88 2.29
CA ASN A 67 0.96 -11.27 2.06
C ASN A 67 -0.26 -12.14 1.72
N HIS A 68 -1.40 -11.93 2.36
CA HIS A 68 -2.61 -12.72 2.07
C HIS A 68 -3.12 -12.53 0.63
N VAL A 69 -2.83 -11.40 -0.01
CA VAL A 69 -3.21 -11.14 -1.42
C VAL A 69 -2.42 -12.03 -2.38
N ILE A 70 -1.12 -12.22 -2.12
CA ILE A 70 -0.22 -12.93 -3.04
C ILE A 70 0.11 -14.35 -2.61
N SER A 71 -0.39 -14.80 -1.47
CA SER A 71 -0.13 -16.14 -0.96
C SER A 71 -0.68 -17.19 -1.92
N GLY A 72 0.15 -18.17 -2.24
CA GLY A 72 -0.21 -19.24 -3.19
C GLY A 72 -0.25 -18.81 -4.65
N ALA A 73 0.25 -17.64 -4.99
CA ALA A 73 0.24 -17.12 -6.35
C ALA A 73 1.02 -18.02 -7.32
N LYS A 74 0.38 -18.38 -8.42
CA LYS A 74 1.03 -18.97 -9.60
C LYS A 74 1.43 -17.90 -10.60
N GLN A 75 0.65 -16.83 -10.68
CA GLN A 75 0.89 -15.70 -11.54
C GLN A 75 0.39 -14.43 -10.85
N ILE A 76 1.16 -13.36 -10.94
CA ILE A 76 0.80 -12.05 -10.42
C ILE A 76 0.79 -11.06 -11.57
N GLN A 77 -0.32 -10.33 -11.70
CA GLN A 77 -0.50 -9.28 -12.67
C GLN A 77 -0.78 -7.97 -11.95
N VAL A 78 -0.07 -6.92 -12.35
CA VAL A 78 -0.20 -5.59 -11.75
C VAL A 78 -0.69 -4.62 -12.81
N THR A 79 -1.74 -3.88 -12.50
CA THR A 79 -2.26 -2.80 -13.32
C THR A 79 -1.92 -1.46 -12.68
N LEU A 80 -1.18 -0.64 -13.42
CA LEU A 80 -0.81 0.70 -12.99
C LEU A 80 -1.98 1.68 -13.15
N ALA A 81 -1.85 2.85 -12.53
CA ALA A 81 -2.87 3.90 -12.59
C ALA A 81 -3.19 4.35 -14.04
N ASN A 82 -2.22 4.27 -14.95
CA ASN A 82 -2.40 4.58 -16.37
C ASN A 82 -3.03 3.44 -17.19
N GLY A 83 -3.38 2.31 -16.55
CA GLY A 83 -3.95 1.14 -17.21
C GLY A 83 -2.93 0.14 -17.78
N ALA A 84 -1.64 0.45 -17.73
CA ALA A 84 -0.61 -0.47 -18.19
C ALA A 84 -0.52 -1.69 -17.27
N ILE A 85 -0.34 -2.88 -17.88
CA ILE A 85 -0.35 -4.16 -17.18
C ILE A 85 1.04 -4.79 -17.25
N TYR A 86 1.52 -5.28 -16.11
CA TYR A 86 2.82 -5.93 -15.96
C TYR A 86 2.68 -7.24 -15.19
N SER A 87 3.50 -8.21 -15.54
CA SER A 87 3.74 -9.37 -14.67
C SER A 87 4.66 -8.96 -13.53
N ALA A 88 4.56 -9.66 -12.40
CA ALA A 88 5.40 -9.40 -11.24
C ALA A 88 5.83 -10.68 -10.56
N GLN A 89 6.94 -10.61 -9.82
CA GLN A 89 7.52 -11.71 -9.06
C GLN A 89 7.55 -11.35 -7.57
N ILE A 90 7.39 -12.35 -6.72
CA ILE A 90 7.53 -12.18 -5.27
C ILE A 90 9.00 -11.99 -4.92
N VAL A 91 9.31 -10.91 -4.21
CA VAL A 91 10.66 -10.62 -3.70
C VAL A 91 10.81 -11.09 -2.27
N GLY A 92 9.81 -10.86 -1.43
CA GLY A 92 9.83 -11.25 -0.04
C GLY A 92 8.47 -11.12 0.61
N THR A 93 8.28 -11.88 1.67
CA THR A 93 7.03 -11.91 2.42
C THR A 93 7.32 -11.86 3.92
N ASP A 94 6.39 -11.31 4.67
CA ASP A 94 6.42 -11.32 6.12
C ASP A 94 5.02 -11.69 6.62
N THR A 95 4.88 -12.92 7.10
CA THR A 95 3.60 -13.44 7.60
C THR A 95 3.22 -12.81 8.94
N THR A 96 4.18 -12.31 9.71
CA THR A 96 3.93 -11.67 11.01
C THR A 96 3.22 -10.34 10.86
N THR A 97 3.57 -9.56 9.85
CA THR A 97 2.98 -8.24 9.58
C THR A 97 1.95 -8.28 8.46
N ASP A 98 1.79 -9.42 7.79
CA ASP A 98 0.97 -9.55 6.59
C ASP A 98 1.41 -8.61 5.45
N LEU A 99 2.72 -8.41 5.31
CA LEU A 99 3.29 -7.60 4.24
C LEU A 99 4.05 -8.46 3.23
N ALA A 100 4.06 -8.00 2.00
CA ALA A 100 4.83 -8.61 0.91
C ALA A 100 5.39 -7.53 -0.01
N VAL A 101 6.51 -7.83 -0.63
CA VAL A 101 7.09 -7.02 -1.69
C VAL A 101 7.14 -7.87 -2.96
N ILE A 102 6.62 -7.30 -4.02
CA ILE A 102 6.71 -7.85 -5.38
C ILE A 102 7.47 -6.88 -6.27
N LYS A 103 7.98 -7.38 -7.38
CA LYS A 103 8.72 -6.57 -8.35
C LYS A 103 8.14 -6.79 -9.74
N LEU A 104 7.87 -5.70 -10.45
CA LEU A 104 7.46 -5.74 -11.84
C LEU A 104 8.56 -6.34 -12.73
N ASP A 105 8.16 -7.19 -13.67
CA ASP A 105 9.02 -7.60 -14.76
C ASP A 105 9.12 -6.45 -15.78
N ASN A 106 10.35 -6.09 -16.17
CA ASN A 106 10.61 -5.01 -17.12
C ASN A 106 9.85 -3.71 -16.77
N PRO A 107 10.09 -3.13 -15.59
CA PRO A 107 9.36 -1.93 -15.18
C PRO A 107 9.61 -0.75 -16.13
N PRO A 108 8.62 0.11 -16.34
CA PRO A 108 8.83 1.34 -17.11
C PRO A 108 9.74 2.31 -16.34
N SER A 109 10.35 3.25 -17.07
CA SER A 109 11.30 4.22 -16.50
C SER A 109 10.64 5.39 -15.75
N ASP A 110 9.34 5.57 -15.89
CA ASP A 110 8.58 6.72 -15.39
C ASP A 110 7.67 6.40 -14.21
N LEU A 111 7.98 5.33 -13.46
CA LEU A 111 7.23 4.97 -12.27
C LEU A 111 7.34 6.04 -11.19
N LYS A 112 6.19 6.37 -10.60
CA LYS A 112 6.11 7.26 -9.46
C LYS A 112 6.01 6.44 -8.17
N ALA A 113 7.06 6.49 -7.35
CA ALA A 113 7.07 5.86 -6.04
C ALA A 113 6.33 6.72 -5.02
N ALA A 114 5.62 6.08 -4.11
CA ALA A 114 5.01 6.74 -2.97
C ALA A 114 6.08 7.28 -2.02
N GLU A 115 5.84 8.47 -1.47
CA GLU A 115 6.64 9.01 -0.38
C GLU A 115 6.09 8.50 0.95
N PHE A 116 6.98 8.03 1.83
CA PHE A 116 6.59 7.53 3.14
C PHE A 116 6.82 8.57 4.21
N ALA A 117 5.82 8.74 5.08
CA ALA A 117 5.96 9.48 6.31
C ALA A 117 6.36 8.56 7.45
N ASP A 118 6.88 9.15 8.53
CA ASP A 118 7.15 8.41 9.76
C ASP A 118 5.86 8.27 10.57
N SER A 119 5.32 7.04 10.62
CA SER A 119 4.08 6.77 11.35
C SER A 119 4.21 6.96 12.86
N ASP A 120 5.43 6.98 13.41
CA ASP A 120 5.65 7.29 14.82
C ASP A 120 5.31 8.75 15.18
N ASN A 121 5.24 9.62 14.17
CA ASN A 121 4.85 11.01 14.33
C ASN A 121 3.33 11.25 14.23
N LEU A 122 2.54 10.21 13.99
CA LEU A 122 1.08 10.34 13.97
C LEU A 122 0.52 10.59 15.37
N ALA A 123 -0.52 11.41 15.44
CA ALA A 123 -1.27 11.65 16.66
C ALA A 123 -2.74 11.26 16.48
N VAL A 124 -3.36 10.80 17.57
CA VAL A 124 -4.81 10.55 17.59
C VAL A 124 -5.54 11.85 17.28
N GLY A 125 -6.51 11.79 16.38
CA GLY A 125 -7.26 12.95 15.90
C GLY A 125 -6.75 13.55 14.60
N GLU A 126 -5.55 13.17 14.12
CA GLU A 126 -5.08 13.61 12.81
C GLU A 126 -5.97 13.09 11.67
N SER A 127 -6.19 13.94 10.68
CA SER A 127 -6.95 13.58 9.49
C SER A 127 -6.10 12.75 8.54
N VAL A 128 -6.67 11.67 8.03
CA VAL A 128 -6.00 10.74 7.11
C VAL A 128 -6.92 10.32 5.97
N MET A 129 -6.33 9.83 4.89
CA MET A 129 -7.05 9.26 3.75
C MET A 129 -6.55 7.85 3.50
N ALA A 130 -7.47 6.92 3.33
CA ALA A 130 -7.16 5.58 2.84
C ALA A 130 -7.47 5.50 1.34
N ILE A 131 -6.51 5.01 0.57
CA ILE A 131 -6.65 4.86 -0.88
C ILE A 131 -6.30 3.43 -1.26
N GLY A 132 -7.17 2.80 -2.06
CA GLY A 132 -6.94 1.51 -2.65
C GLY A 132 -7.51 1.45 -4.05
N ASN A 133 -7.19 0.39 -4.77
CA ASN A 133 -7.75 0.11 -6.09
C ASN A 133 -8.12 -1.37 -6.20
N PRO A 134 -9.05 -1.85 -5.36
CA PRO A 134 -9.30 -3.28 -5.21
C PRO A 134 -9.91 -3.93 -6.45
N LEU A 135 -10.57 -3.16 -7.31
CA LEU A 135 -11.24 -3.66 -8.50
C LEU A 135 -10.54 -3.30 -9.82
N GLY A 136 -9.51 -2.46 -9.76
CA GLY A 136 -8.73 -2.07 -10.93
C GLY A 136 -9.42 -1.05 -11.86
N TYR A 137 -10.55 -0.50 -11.45
CA TYR A 137 -11.30 0.46 -12.27
C TYR A 137 -11.01 1.90 -11.90
N ASP A 138 -11.14 2.22 -10.64
CA ASP A 138 -10.90 3.56 -10.08
C ASP A 138 -10.43 3.43 -8.64
N ASP A 139 -9.62 4.37 -8.19
CA ASP A 139 -9.18 4.43 -6.81
C ASP A 139 -10.38 4.67 -5.89
N THR A 140 -10.45 3.87 -4.84
CA THR A 140 -11.38 4.10 -3.74
C THR A 140 -10.67 4.90 -2.67
N ALA A 141 -11.21 6.07 -2.34
CA ALA A 141 -10.64 6.95 -1.33
C ALA A 141 -11.66 7.22 -0.22
N THR A 142 -11.23 7.08 1.02
CA THR A 142 -12.02 7.41 2.20
C THR A 142 -11.22 8.28 3.14
N VAL A 143 -11.89 9.21 3.84
CA VAL A 143 -11.27 10.13 4.79
C VAL A 143 -11.73 9.78 6.18
N GLY A 144 -10.83 9.86 7.14
CA GLY A 144 -11.10 9.63 8.55
C GLY A 144 -10.08 10.30 9.43
N ILE A 145 -10.10 9.96 10.69
CA ILE A 145 -9.12 10.42 11.67
C ILE A 145 -8.41 9.24 12.30
N VAL A 146 -7.17 9.45 12.75
CA VAL A 146 -6.45 8.47 13.56
C VAL A 146 -7.20 8.29 14.88
N SER A 147 -7.70 7.08 15.13
CA SER A 147 -8.49 6.76 16.32
C SER A 147 -7.67 6.08 17.41
N ALA A 148 -6.65 5.31 17.03
CA ALA A 148 -5.72 4.67 17.96
C ALA A 148 -4.38 4.39 17.27
N LEU A 149 -3.31 4.35 18.06
CA LEU A 149 -1.97 4.01 17.62
C LEU A 149 -1.52 2.71 18.29
N ASN A 150 -0.66 1.96 17.60
CA ASN A 150 -0.08 0.70 18.10
C ASN A 150 -1.16 -0.28 18.62
N ARG A 151 -2.30 -0.31 17.96
CA ARG A 151 -3.40 -1.18 18.37
C ARG A 151 -3.14 -2.60 17.86
N PRO A 152 -3.06 -3.61 18.77
CA PRO A 152 -2.98 -4.99 18.33
C PRO A 152 -4.26 -5.37 17.59
N VAL A 153 -4.10 -5.93 16.41
CA VAL A 153 -5.20 -6.49 15.62
C VAL A 153 -4.86 -7.92 15.23
N THR A 154 -5.88 -8.76 15.20
CA THR A 154 -5.75 -10.15 14.77
C THR A 154 -6.46 -10.29 13.43
N VAL A 155 -5.74 -10.79 12.44
CA VAL A 155 -6.30 -11.16 11.13
C VAL A 155 -6.00 -12.64 10.88
N SER A 156 -6.87 -13.32 10.15
CA SER A 156 -6.64 -14.71 9.76
C SER A 156 -6.16 -14.76 8.31
N ASP A 157 -5.14 -15.59 8.05
CA ASP A 157 -4.70 -15.89 6.71
C ASP A 157 -5.62 -16.92 6.03
N ASP A 158 -5.35 -17.25 4.76
CA ASP A 158 -6.14 -18.22 3.97
C ASP A 158 -6.08 -19.64 4.54
N ASN A 159 -5.13 -19.94 5.42
CA ASN A 159 -4.98 -21.22 6.12
C ASN A 159 -5.59 -21.21 7.53
N ASN A 160 -6.37 -20.19 7.88
CA ASN A 160 -6.93 -19.96 9.21
C ASN A 160 -5.88 -19.81 10.33
N ASN A 161 -4.66 -19.39 9.98
CA ASN A 161 -3.68 -19.00 10.98
C ASN A 161 -3.92 -17.56 11.40
N ASP A 162 -3.92 -17.30 12.72
CA ASP A 162 -4.06 -15.96 13.23
C ASP A 162 -2.74 -15.18 13.10
N ILE A 163 -2.85 -13.98 12.56
CA ILE A 163 -1.76 -13.01 12.49
C ILE A 163 -2.09 -11.87 13.45
N VAL A 164 -1.22 -11.64 14.42
CA VAL A 164 -1.34 -10.51 15.35
C VAL A 164 -0.29 -9.47 15.00
N THR A 165 -0.73 -8.28 14.67
CA THR A 165 0.16 -7.16 14.33
C THR A 165 -0.35 -5.86 14.93
N ASN A 166 0.53 -4.88 15.04
CA ASN A 166 0.16 -3.54 15.49
C ASN A 166 -0.30 -2.70 14.32
N ALA A 167 -1.40 -2.01 14.48
CA ALA A 167 -2.00 -1.19 13.45
C ALA A 167 -2.32 0.23 13.95
N VAL A 168 -2.38 1.13 12.99
CA VAL A 168 -3.03 2.44 13.15
C VAL A 168 -4.50 2.24 12.85
N GLN A 169 -5.37 2.59 13.79
CA GLN A 169 -6.81 2.53 13.59
C GLN A 169 -7.31 3.90 13.10
N ILE A 170 -8.12 3.87 12.08
CA ILE A 170 -8.75 5.06 11.51
C ILE A 170 -10.27 4.93 11.52
#